data_94a77d98f36c608780966202ee44efd2
#
_entry.id   94a77d98f36c608780966202ee44efd2
#
_cell.length_a   1.000
_cell.length_b   1.000
_cell.length_c   1.000
_cell.angle_alpha   90.00
_cell.angle_beta   90.00
_cell.angle_gamma   90.00
#
_symmetry.space_group_name_H-M   'P 1'
#
loop_
_entity.id
_entity.type
_entity.pdbx_description
1 polymer ?
#
loop_
_entity_poly.entity_id
_entity_poly.type
_entity_poly.pdbx_seq_one_letter_code
_entity_poly.pdbx_strand_id
1 'polypeptide(L)'
;IGIMPLAFITNNNFLKKNNLKAPTSWQDFLKPEYKEGLILADARTSGTATERLFSLERVFGRQDSIDFQKKLHKNVQMYTKSGAWPALRVGDGLAAAAMVYLPDALDILQLGYPVTISYPKEGVTFGIEVVSLLKGAKHPKEAKEFLDWATSPKLAEFLIKNKIRYVPTRTDVKVDDPVLDLKNIRMLSVPLSEKGRLREQLTKDWIDQVLQAK
;
A
#
# COMPACT_ATOMS: atom_id res chain seq x y z
N ILE A 1 -5.87 -10.51 -11.07
CA ILE A 1 -6.08 -9.56 -12.18
C ILE A 1 -5.11 -8.39 -12.13
N GLY A 2 -4.71 -7.96 -10.96
CA GLY A 2 -3.77 -6.85 -10.76
C GLY A 2 -2.90 -7.01 -9.54
N ILE A 3 -1.85 -6.21 -9.45
CA ILE A 3 -1.01 -6.06 -8.27
C ILE A 3 -1.08 -4.62 -7.76
N MET A 4 -0.98 -4.48 -6.44
CA MET A 4 -1.04 -3.21 -5.75
C MET A 4 0.20 -3.05 -4.87
N PRO A 5 1.29 -2.48 -5.39
CA PRO A 5 2.46 -2.17 -4.56
C PRO A 5 2.10 -1.22 -3.44
N LEU A 6 2.74 -1.37 -2.29
CA LEU A 6 2.70 -0.36 -1.26
C LEU A 6 3.54 0.85 -1.70
N ALA A 7 3.04 2.05 -1.42
CA ALA A 7 3.68 3.31 -1.77
C ALA A 7 3.66 4.28 -0.59
N PHE A 8 4.57 5.25 -0.62
CA PHE A 8 4.52 6.42 0.24
C PHE A 8 3.78 7.54 -0.47
N ILE A 9 2.88 8.21 0.22
CA ILE A 9 2.25 9.46 -0.20
C ILE A 9 2.58 10.54 0.80
N THR A 10 3.05 11.70 0.32
CA THR A 10 3.49 12.82 1.16
C THR A 10 2.92 14.13 0.65
N ASN A 11 2.44 14.98 1.54
CA ASN A 11 1.89 16.29 1.19
C ASN A 11 3.02 17.26 0.80
N ASN A 12 2.91 17.90 -0.37
CA ASN A 12 3.94 18.77 -0.91
C ASN A 12 4.12 20.08 -0.10
N ASN A 13 3.04 20.58 0.50
CA ASN A 13 3.11 21.76 1.36
C ASN A 13 3.88 21.45 2.65
N PHE A 14 3.68 20.25 3.21
CA PHE A 14 4.47 19.78 4.35
C PHE A 14 5.97 19.66 4.00
N LEU A 15 6.30 19.04 2.85
CA LEU A 15 7.69 18.93 2.39
C LEU A 15 8.34 20.31 2.24
N LYS A 16 7.65 21.23 1.58
CA LYS A 16 8.13 22.59 1.37
C LYS A 16 8.35 23.35 2.69
N LYS A 17 7.36 23.29 3.60
CA LYS A 17 7.41 23.96 4.90
C LYS A 17 8.60 23.52 5.75
N ASN A 18 8.94 22.23 5.69
CA ASN A 18 10.01 21.64 6.49
C ASN A 18 11.33 21.47 5.72
N ASN A 19 11.43 22.01 4.50
CA ASN A 19 12.61 21.87 3.62
C ASN A 19 13.05 20.41 3.44
N LEU A 20 12.07 19.49 3.26
CA LEU A 20 12.29 18.09 3.09
C LEU A 20 12.15 17.68 1.62
N LYS A 21 12.85 16.62 1.24
CA LYS A 21 12.58 15.85 0.01
C LYS A 21 11.57 14.75 0.31
N ALA A 22 10.88 14.27 -0.74
CA ALA A 22 10.02 13.10 -0.63
C ALA A 22 10.79 11.91 -0.04
N PRO A 23 10.19 11.14 0.88
CA PRO A 23 10.86 10.02 1.53
C PRO A 23 11.20 8.92 0.52
N THR A 24 12.42 8.41 0.56
CA THR A 24 12.93 7.32 -0.29
C THR A 24 13.48 6.15 0.52
N SER A 25 13.27 6.18 1.83
CA SER A 25 13.63 5.13 2.77
C SER A 25 12.56 5.02 3.85
N TRP A 26 12.34 3.83 4.37
CA TRP A 26 11.50 3.62 5.56
C TRP A 26 12.00 4.47 6.74
N GLN A 27 13.33 4.61 6.88
CA GLN A 27 13.95 5.37 7.96
C GLN A 27 13.62 6.88 7.91
N ASP A 28 13.26 7.41 6.74
CA ASP A 28 12.90 8.83 6.61
C ASP A 28 11.72 9.21 7.50
N PHE A 29 10.78 8.28 7.75
CA PHE A 29 9.62 8.52 8.61
C PHE A 29 9.92 8.53 10.11
N LEU A 30 11.17 8.23 10.51
CA LEU A 30 11.62 8.37 11.89
C LEU A 30 12.16 9.77 12.20
N LYS A 31 12.28 10.65 11.21
CA LYS A 31 12.74 12.03 11.39
C LYS A 31 11.78 12.82 12.29
N PRO A 32 12.32 13.72 13.14
CA PRO A 32 11.49 14.50 14.07
C PRO A 32 10.38 15.33 13.41
N GLU A 33 10.60 15.76 12.15
CA GLU A 33 9.65 16.56 11.38
C GLU A 33 8.33 15.82 11.12
N TYR A 34 8.34 14.49 11.13
CA TYR A 34 7.14 13.66 10.98
C TYR A 34 6.41 13.39 12.30
N LYS A 35 6.86 13.96 13.43
CA LYS A 35 6.21 13.75 14.73
C LYS A 35 4.74 14.12 14.67
N GLU A 36 3.86 13.17 15.04
CA GLU A 36 2.41 13.31 14.96
C GLU A 36 1.89 13.73 13.57
N GLY A 37 2.66 13.43 12.51
CA GLY A 37 2.33 13.78 11.13
C GLY A 37 1.89 12.61 10.28
N LEU A 38 1.99 11.37 10.78
CA LEU A 38 1.63 10.18 10.01
C LEU A 38 0.23 9.70 10.34
N ILE A 39 -0.56 9.42 9.31
CA ILE A 39 -1.80 8.65 9.44
C ILE A 39 -1.58 7.31 8.74
N LEU A 40 -1.74 6.22 9.47
CA LEU A 40 -1.51 4.87 8.96
C LEU A 40 -2.76 4.00 9.14
N ALA A 41 -2.87 2.97 8.32
CA ALA A 41 -3.93 1.98 8.50
C ALA A 41 -3.63 1.04 9.67
N ASP A 42 -4.68 0.59 10.36
CA ASP A 42 -4.65 -0.34 11.49
C ASP A 42 -4.52 -1.78 11.00
N ALA A 43 -3.53 -2.51 11.51
CA ALA A 43 -3.26 -3.87 11.08
C ALA A 43 -4.36 -4.88 11.50
N ARG A 44 -5.19 -4.54 12.48
CA ARG A 44 -6.34 -5.37 12.91
C ARG A 44 -7.45 -5.41 11.86
N THR A 45 -7.56 -4.38 11.02
CA THR A 45 -8.71 -4.19 10.12
C THR A 45 -8.35 -4.00 8.65
N SER A 46 -7.09 -3.67 8.32
CA SER A 46 -6.69 -3.24 6.98
C SER A 46 -5.64 -4.15 6.35
N GLY A 47 -5.91 -4.60 5.11
CA GLY A 47 -4.94 -5.29 4.27
C GLY A 47 -3.73 -4.43 3.93
N THR A 48 -3.90 -3.12 3.72
CA THR A 48 -2.81 -2.16 3.49
C THR A 48 -1.83 -2.12 4.66
N ALA A 49 -2.36 -2.11 5.89
CA ALA A 49 -1.52 -2.18 7.08
C ALA A 49 -0.77 -3.51 7.19
N THR A 50 -1.44 -4.62 6.85
CA THR A 50 -0.79 -5.94 6.81
C THR A 50 0.34 -5.96 5.79
N GLU A 51 0.14 -5.36 4.61
CA GLU A 51 1.18 -5.27 3.59
C GLU A 51 2.38 -4.42 4.05
N ARG A 52 2.14 -3.36 4.85
CA ARG A 52 3.21 -2.62 5.54
C ARG A 52 3.99 -3.53 6.49
N LEU A 53 3.31 -4.35 7.29
CA LEU A 53 3.98 -5.29 8.20
C LEU A 53 4.84 -6.29 7.43
N PHE A 54 4.35 -6.83 6.32
CA PHE A 54 5.11 -7.72 5.45
C PHE A 54 6.35 -7.03 4.87
N SER A 55 6.20 -5.79 4.40
CA SER A 55 7.32 -5.01 3.86
C SER A 55 8.41 -4.81 4.90
N LEU A 56 8.04 -4.40 6.09
CA LEU A 56 9.00 -4.13 7.17
C LEU A 56 9.69 -5.42 7.64
N GLU A 57 8.96 -6.52 7.74
CA GLU A 57 9.55 -7.82 8.09
C GLU A 57 10.54 -8.31 7.03
N ARG A 58 10.21 -8.15 5.73
CA ARG A 58 11.11 -8.54 4.63
C ARG A 58 12.33 -7.65 4.52
N VAL A 59 12.24 -6.38 4.88
CA VAL A 59 13.35 -5.41 4.82
C VAL A 59 14.28 -5.56 6.01
N PHE A 60 13.75 -5.67 7.23
CA PHE A 60 14.52 -5.58 8.46
C PHE A 60 14.65 -6.92 9.20
N GLY A 61 13.85 -7.92 8.85
CA GLY A 61 13.67 -9.12 9.69
C GLY A 61 12.72 -8.88 10.84
N ARG A 62 12.35 -9.96 11.55
CA ARG A 62 11.26 -9.94 12.56
C ARG A 62 11.50 -8.93 13.68
N GLN A 63 12.61 -9.05 14.39
CA GLN A 63 12.87 -8.24 15.59
C GLN A 63 13.09 -6.78 15.25
N ASP A 64 13.95 -6.50 14.29
CA ASP A 64 14.28 -5.12 13.90
C ASP A 64 13.07 -4.39 13.30
N SER A 65 12.15 -5.11 12.65
CA SER A 65 10.90 -4.54 12.16
C SER A 65 9.98 -4.08 13.30
N ILE A 66 9.94 -4.82 14.42
CA ILE A 66 9.19 -4.44 15.62
C ILE A 66 9.82 -3.20 16.24
N ASP A 67 11.13 -3.17 16.39
CA ASP A 67 11.84 -2.03 16.98
C ASP A 67 11.73 -0.77 16.11
N PHE A 68 11.77 -0.95 14.79
CA PHE A 68 11.46 0.14 13.84
C PHE A 68 10.03 0.66 14.05
N GLN A 69 9.04 -0.23 14.16
CA GLN A 69 7.64 0.16 14.32
C GLN A 69 7.34 0.83 15.66
N LYS A 70 8.04 0.46 16.74
CA LYS A 70 7.99 1.18 18.03
C LYS A 70 8.44 2.64 17.89
N LYS A 71 9.50 2.87 17.10
CA LYS A 71 9.99 4.22 16.80
C LYS A 71 9.01 4.97 15.90
N LEU A 72 8.51 4.31 14.84
CA LEU A 72 7.54 4.87 13.90
C LEU A 72 6.23 5.27 14.60
N HIS A 73 5.77 4.47 15.57
CA HIS A 73 4.53 4.71 16.32
C HIS A 73 4.53 6.09 17.00
N LYS A 74 5.69 6.58 17.44
CA LYS A 74 5.84 7.92 18.07
C LYS A 74 5.54 9.07 17.10
N ASN A 75 5.60 8.80 15.78
CA ASN A 75 5.30 9.79 14.74
C ASN A 75 3.88 9.63 14.18
N VAL A 76 3.14 8.61 14.62
CA VAL A 76 1.77 8.33 14.13
C VAL A 76 0.77 9.13 14.93
N GLN A 77 0.01 9.99 14.24
CA GLN A 77 -1.10 10.75 14.79
C GLN A 77 -2.29 9.83 15.10
N MET A 78 -2.63 8.93 14.17
CA MET A 78 -3.72 7.99 14.33
C MET A 78 -3.61 6.77 13.42
N TYR A 79 -4.29 5.69 13.82
CA TYR A 79 -4.53 4.52 13.00
C TYR A 79 -5.97 4.47 12.52
N THR A 80 -6.20 4.16 11.23
CA THR A 80 -7.51 4.16 10.59
C THR A 80 -7.99 2.75 10.26
N LYS A 81 -9.29 2.51 10.31
CA LYS A 81 -9.87 1.23 9.88
C LYS A 81 -9.70 0.98 8.38
N SER A 82 -9.83 2.04 7.58
CA SER A 82 -9.67 1.99 6.12
C SER A 82 -8.21 2.09 5.70
N GLY A 83 -7.79 1.30 4.70
CA GLY A 83 -6.46 1.37 4.10
C GLY A 83 -6.27 2.57 3.17
N ALA A 84 -7.33 2.99 2.48
CA ALA A 84 -7.30 4.08 1.50
C ALA A 84 -7.46 5.47 2.14
N TRP A 85 -8.19 5.57 3.25
CA TRP A 85 -8.52 6.86 3.88
C TRP A 85 -7.29 7.72 4.25
N PRO A 86 -6.13 7.16 4.69
CA PRO A 86 -4.92 7.94 4.94
C PRO A 86 -4.46 8.76 3.74
N ALA A 87 -4.61 8.25 2.50
CA ALA A 87 -4.21 8.98 1.30
C ALA A 87 -4.98 10.30 1.16
N LEU A 88 -6.30 10.27 1.40
CA LEU A 88 -7.12 11.48 1.36
C LEU A 88 -6.68 12.49 2.44
N ARG A 89 -6.37 12.02 3.66
CA ARG A 89 -5.92 12.92 4.74
C ARG A 89 -4.59 13.59 4.44
N VAL A 90 -3.71 12.90 3.72
CA VAL A 90 -2.47 13.52 3.19
C VAL A 90 -2.80 14.55 2.12
N GLY A 91 -3.72 14.23 1.20
CA GLY A 91 -4.20 15.18 0.18
C GLY A 91 -4.72 16.48 0.80
N ASP A 92 -5.63 16.37 1.77
CA ASP A 92 -6.22 17.50 2.49
C ASP A 92 -5.22 18.30 3.35
N GLY A 93 -3.99 17.80 3.53
CA GLY A 93 -2.99 18.43 4.39
C GLY A 93 -3.21 18.19 5.89
N LEU A 94 -4.11 17.26 6.27
CA LEU A 94 -4.36 16.87 7.66
C LEU A 94 -3.34 15.85 8.18
N ALA A 95 -2.54 15.28 7.28
CA ALA A 95 -1.38 14.46 7.59
C ALA A 95 -0.19 14.86 6.71
N ALA A 96 1.01 14.70 7.24
CA ALA A 96 2.25 14.90 6.50
C ALA A 96 2.45 13.81 5.44
N ALA A 97 2.24 12.56 5.84
CA ALA A 97 2.46 11.40 4.97
C ALA A 97 1.66 10.17 5.43
N ALA A 98 1.55 9.20 4.52
CA ALA A 98 0.98 7.89 4.77
C ALA A 98 1.68 6.80 3.94
N MET A 99 1.41 5.55 4.30
CA MET A 99 1.79 4.35 3.56
C MET A 99 0.51 3.67 3.10
N VAL A 100 0.27 3.65 1.80
CA VAL A 100 -0.99 3.19 1.19
C VAL A 100 -0.70 2.31 -0.02
N TYR A 101 -1.71 1.66 -0.58
CA TYR A 101 -1.55 1.04 -1.89
C TYR A 101 -1.39 2.11 -2.98
N LEU A 102 -0.58 1.81 -3.99
CA LEU A 102 -0.35 2.72 -5.12
C LEU A 102 -1.64 3.24 -5.76
N PRO A 103 -2.68 2.43 -6.04
CA PRO A 103 -3.94 2.93 -6.59
C PRO A 103 -4.56 4.05 -5.74
N ASP A 104 -4.61 3.88 -4.41
CA ASP A 104 -5.17 4.88 -3.51
C ASP A 104 -4.41 6.22 -3.57
N ALA A 105 -3.07 6.15 -3.68
CA ALA A 105 -2.23 7.34 -3.82
C ALA A 105 -2.43 8.03 -5.17
N LEU A 106 -2.59 7.24 -6.24
CA LEU A 106 -2.82 7.75 -7.60
C LEU A 106 -4.16 8.46 -7.75
N ASP A 107 -5.20 7.96 -7.10
CA ASP A 107 -6.51 8.62 -7.10
C ASP A 107 -6.41 10.03 -6.50
N ILE A 108 -5.69 10.19 -5.40
CA ILE A 108 -5.48 11.50 -4.77
C ILE A 108 -4.66 12.43 -5.67
N LEU A 109 -3.61 11.91 -6.30
CA LEU A 109 -2.81 12.68 -7.27
C LEU A 109 -3.66 13.11 -8.47
N GLN A 110 -4.52 12.22 -9.00
CA GLN A 110 -5.40 12.51 -10.15
C GLN A 110 -6.47 13.55 -9.82
N LEU A 111 -6.94 13.59 -8.57
CA LEU A 111 -7.86 14.63 -8.08
C LEU A 111 -7.20 16.01 -7.95
N GLY A 112 -5.89 16.13 -8.23
CA GLY A 112 -5.15 17.39 -8.21
C GLY A 112 -4.66 17.83 -6.84
N TYR A 113 -4.69 16.97 -5.85
CA TYR A 113 -4.14 17.28 -4.53
C TYR A 113 -2.60 17.42 -4.59
N PRO A 114 -2.02 18.31 -3.78
CA PRO A 114 -0.57 18.57 -3.77
C PRO A 114 0.19 17.48 -3.04
N VAL A 115 0.33 16.33 -3.67
CA VAL A 115 1.01 15.16 -3.10
C VAL A 115 2.13 14.66 -3.99
N THR A 116 3.11 14.02 -3.39
CA THR A 116 4.18 13.26 -4.07
C THR A 116 4.08 11.79 -3.68
N ILE A 117 4.17 10.91 -4.67
CA ILE A 117 4.26 9.46 -4.49
C ILE A 117 5.73 9.07 -4.61
N SER A 118 6.21 8.25 -3.69
CA SER A 118 7.58 7.75 -3.69
C SER A 118 7.64 6.32 -3.13
N TYR A 119 8.79 5.68 -3.27
CA TYR A 119 9.02 4.31 -2.83
C TYR A 119 10.32 4.21 -2.04
N PRO A 120 10.39 3.35 -1.03
CA PRO A 120 11.63 3.11 -0.32
C PRO A 120 12.60 2.28 -1.17
N LYS A 121 13.86 2.68 -1.19
CA LYS A 121 14.95 1.95 -1.87
C LYS A 121 15.13 0.52 -1.33
N GLU A 122 14.75 0.28 -0.09
CA GLU A 122 14.79 -1.03 0.56
C GLU A 122 13.75 -1.99 0.00
N GLY A 123 12.70 -1.47 -0.62
CA GLY A 123 11.64 -2.23 -1.26
C GLY A 123 10.34 -2.27 -0.47
N VAL A 124 9.30 -2.73 -1.17
CA VAL A 124 7.93 -2.89 -0.66
C VAL A 124 7.35 -4.23 -1.11
N THR A 125 6.44 -4.77 -0.33
CA THR A 125 5.58 -5.86 -0.76
C THR A 125 4.35 -5.33 -1.50
N PHE A 126 3.52 -6.21 -2.02
CA PHE A 126 2.36 -5.85 -2.83
C PHE A 126 1.17 -6.75 -2.52
N GLY A 127 -0.01 -6.17 -2.57
CA GLY A 127 -1.27 -6.89 -2.62
C GLY A 127 -1.54 -7.47 -4.01
N ILE A 128 -2.39 -8.49 -4.07
CA ILE A 128 -2.83 -9.10 -5.33
C ILE A 128 -4.34 -8.96 -5.38
N GLU A 129 -4.85 -8.41 -6.47
CA GLU A 129 -6.27 -8.42 -6.78
C GLU A 129 -6.64 -9.72 -7.49
N VAL A 130 -7.60 -10.42 -6.91
CA VAL A 130 -8.03 -11.72 -7.42
C VAL A 130 -9.52 -11.75 -7.66
N VAL A 131 -9.92 -12.55 -8.62
CA VAL A 131 -11.30 -12.95 -8.86
C VAL A 131 -11.39 -14.47 -8.85
N SER A 132 -12.40 -15.04 -8.22
CA SER A 132 -12.54 -16.50 -8.10
C SER A 132 -13.99 -16.94 -8.09
N LEU A 133 -14.23 -18.17 -8.56
CA LEU A 133 -15.53 -18.82 -8.48
C LEU A 133 -15.72 -19.41 -7.09
N LEU A 134 -16.80 -19.03 -6.42
CA LEU A 134 -17.14 -19.60 -5.12
C LEU A 134 -17.65 -21.04 -5.28
N LYS A 135 -17.21 -21.92 -4.37
CA LYS A 135 -17.78 -23.27 -4.27
C LYS A 135 -19.28 -23.17 -3.96
N GLY A 136 -20.11 -23.83 -4.77
CA GLY A 136 -21.57 -23.78 -4.60
C GLY A 136 -22.24 -22.54 -5.19
N ALA A 137 -21.58 -21.79 -6.06
CA ALA A 137 -22.21 -20.69 -6.80
C ALA A 137 -23.50 -21.16 -7.48
N LYS A 138 -24.59 -20.37 -7.37
CA LYS A 138 -25.90 -20.71 -7.93
C LYS A 138 -25.94 -20.69 -9.47
N HIS A 139 -25.07 -19.86 -10.06
CA HIS A 139 -24.96 -19.65 -11.51
C HIS A 139 -23.50 -19.86 -11.97
N PRO A 140 -22.99 -21.11 -11.92
CA PRO A 140 -21.56 -21.37 -12.16
C PRO A 140 -21.13 -21.14 -13.61
N LYS A 141 -22.06 -21.27 -14.57
CA LYS A 141 -21.77 -21.02 -16.00
C LYS A 141 -21.53 -19.53 -16.25
N GLU A 142 -22.46 -18.70 -15.84
CA GLU A 142 -22.40 -17.24 -15.97
C GLU A 142 -21.22 -16.67 -15.17
N ALA A 143 -20.94 -17.23 -14.00
CA ALA A 143 -19.78 -16.83 -13.20
C ALA A 143 -18.44 -17.15 -13.90
N LYS A 144 -18.35 -18.27 -14.63
CA LYS A 144 -17.16 -18.58 -15.44
C LYS A 144 -17.01 -17.61 -16.61
N GLU A 145 -18.09 -17.29 -17.32
CA GLU A 145 -18.09 -16.29 -18.39
C GLU A 145 -17.60 -14.92 -17.87
N PHE A 146 -18.06 -14.54 -16.67
CA PHE A 146 -17.56 -13.33 -16.00
C PHE A 146 -16.07 -13.43 -15.68
N LEU A 147 -15.59 -14.56 -15.17
CA LEU A 147 -14.16 -14.77 -14.88
C LEU A 147 -13.29 -14.64 -16.14
N ASP A 148 -13.75 -15.26 -17.26
CA ASP A 148 -13.04 -15.19 -18.54
C ASP A 148 -12.97 -13.74 -19.03
N TRP A 149 -14.05 -12.97 -18.90
CA TRP A 149 -14.04 -11.55 -19.21
C TRP A 149 -13.16 -10.77 -18.23
N ALA A 150 -13.26 -11.00 -16.92
CA ALA A 150 -12.52 -10.30 -15.87
C ALA A 150 -10.99 -10.52 -15.94
N THR A 151 -10.56 -11.62 -16.57
CA THR A 151 -9.16 -11.92 -16.82
C THR A 151 -8.70 -11.63 -18.25
N SER A 152 -9.56 -11.06 -19.09
CA SER A 152 -9.29 -10.79 -20.51
C SER A 152 -8.38 -9.55 -20.70
N PRO A 153 -7.62 -9.48 -21.83
CA PRO A 153 -6.93 -8.27 -22.22
C PRO A 153 -7.83 -7.05 -22.34
N LYS A 154 -9.07 -7.26 -22.82
CA LYS A 154 -10.09 -6.21 -23.02
C LYS A 154 -10.42 -5.47 -21.71
N LEU A 155 -10.56 -6.20 -20.59
CA LEU A 155 -10.79 -5.55 -19.31
C LEU A 155 -9.57 -4.77 -18.87
N ALA A 156 -8.36 -5.34 -18.96
CA ALA A 156 -7.14 -4.66 -18.58
C ALA A 156 -6.94 -3.36 -19.37
N GLU A 157 -7.12 -3.39 -20.69
CA GLU A 157 -7.08 -2.21 -21.56
C GLU A 157 -8.14 -1.17 -21.18
N PHE A 158 -9.39 -1.62 -20.90
CA PHE A 158 -10.46 -0.74 -20.46
C PHE A 158 -10.13 -0.04 -19.15
N LEU A 159 -9.60 -0.76 -18.17
CA LEU A 159 -9.22 -0.19 -16.87
C LEU A 159 -8.10 0.86 -17.01
N ILE A 160 -7.06 0.56 -17.81
CA ILE A 160 -5.97 1.48 -18.09
C ILE A 160 -6.50 2.74 -18.80
N LYS A 161 -7.28 2.57 -19.88
CA LYS A 161 -7.87 3.66 -20.66
C LYS A 161 -8.74 4.58 -19.82
N ASN A 162 -9.51 4.04 -18.88
CA ASN A 162 -10.38 4.80 -17.99
C ASN A 162 -9.69 5.26 -16.71
N LYS A 163 -8.36 5.10 -16.63
CA LYS A 163 -7.55 5.52 -15.47
C LYS A 163 -8.00 4.89 -14.16
N ILE A 164 -8.65 3.72 -14.23
CA ILE A 164 -8.87 2.87 -13.07
C ILE A 164 -7.53 2.20 -12.79
N ARG A 165 -6.82 2.73 -11.82
CA ARG A 165 -5.38 2.52 -11.66
C ARG A 165 -5.08 1.25 -10.88
N TYR A 166 -4.74 0.20 -11.57
CA TYR A 166 -4.08 -0.98 -11.02
C TYR A 166 -3.03 -1.46 -12.02
N VAL A 167 -2.04 -2.17 -11.54
CA VAL A 167 -1.02 -2.72 -12.42
C VAL A 167 -1.47 -4.11 -12.87
N PRO A 168 -1.77 -4.30 -14.16
CA PRO A 168 -2.24 -5.58 -14.67
C PRO A 168 -1.16 -6.66 -14.52
N THR A 169 -1.58 -7.90 -14.23
CA THR A 169 -0.68 -9.06 -14.20
C THR A 169 -0.43 -9.65 -15.59
N ARG A 170 -1.16 -9.17 -16.60
CA ARG A 170 -1.00 -9.63 -17.99
C ARG A 170 0.21 -8.98 -18.65
N THR A 171 1.01 -9.80 -19.32
CA THR A 171 2.21 -9.35 -20.07
C THR A 171 1.92 -8.98 -21.52
N ASP A 172 0.72 -9.33 -22.02
CA ASP A 172 0.24 -9.03 -23.38
C ASP A 172 -0.56 -7.73 -23.48
N VAL A 173 -0.67 -6.99 -22.38
CA VAL A 173 -1.31 -5.67 -22.34
C VAL A 173 -0.24 -4.60 -22.17
N LYS A 174 -0.24 -3.62 -23.09
CA LYS A 174 0.70 -2.51 -23.03
C LYS A 174 0.26 -1.49 -21.99
N VAL A 175 1.17 -1.16 -21.08
CA VAL A 175 1.00 -0.12 -20.06
C VAL A 175 1.86 1.07 -20.46
N ASP A 176 1.25 2.08 -21.05
CA ASP A 176 1.94 3.31 -21.50
C ASP A 176 1.90 4.43 -20.43
N ASP A 177 1.32 4.17 -19.26
CA ASP A 177 1.28 5.14 -18.15
C ASP A 177 2.57 5.02 -17.32
N PRO A 178 3.46 6.03 -17.33
CA PRO A 178 4.71 6.01 -16.58
C PRO A 178 4.51 5.86 -15.06
N VAL A 179 3.33 6.21 -14.56
CA VAL A 179 2.97 6.12 -13.15
C VAL A 179 2.74 4.68 -12.72
N LEU A 180 2.41 3.81 -13.67
CA LEU A 180 2.25 2.37 -13.48
C LEU A 180 3.53 1.59 -13.83
N ASP A 181 4.62 2.27 -14.18
CA ASP A 181 5.90 1.61 -14.47
C ASP A 181 6.57 1.12 -13.18
N LEU A 182 6.52 -0.17 -12.97
CA LEU A 182 7.08 -0.83 -11.78
C LEU A 182 8.60 -1.01 -11.82
N LYS A 183 9.29 -0.64 -12.91
CA LYS A 183 10.74 -0.88 -13.08
C LYS A 183 11.58 -0.23 -11.99
N ASN A 184 11.08 0.88 -11.43
CA ASN A 184 11.76 1.65 -10.40
C ASN A 184 11.35 1.22 -8.97
N ILE A 185 10.49 0.22 -8.83
CA ILE A 185 10.01 -0.27 -7.53
C ILE A 185 10.69 -1.59 -7.20
N ARG A 186 11.47 -1.61 -6.13
CA ARG A 186 12.00 -2.87 -5.59
C ARG A 186 10.87 -3.64 -4.92
N MET A 187 10.28 -4.59 -5.64
CA MET A 187 9.21 -5.42 -5.14
C MET A 187 9.74 -6.63 -4.38
N LEU A 188 9.23 -6.83 -3.17
CA LEU A 188 9.57 -7.94 -2.27
C LEU A 188 8.44 -8.96 -2.29
N SER A 189 8.76 -10.23 -2.48
CA SER A 189 7.77 -11.29 -2.52
C SER A 189 7.53 -11.90 -1.13
N VAL A 190 6.27 -12.16 -0.84
CA VAL A 190 5.83 -13.04 0.25
C VAL A 190 5.00 -14.15 -0.37
N PRO A 191 5.38 -15.43 -0.24
CA PRO A 191 4.60 -16.53 -0.78
C PRO A 191 3.16 -16.52 -0.27
N LEU A 192 2.18 -16.70 -1.18
CA LEU A 192 0.76 -16.70 -0.81
C LEU A 192 0.43 -17.73 0.26
N SER A 193 1.09 -18.90 0.20
CA SER A 193 0.94 -19.96 1.21
C SER A 193 1.36 -19.54 2.62
N GLU A 194 2.22 -18.54 2.73
CA GLU A 194 2.72 -18.03 4.03
C GLU A 194 1.96 -16.79 4.50
N LYS A 195 1.34 -16.02 3.58
CA LYS A 195 0.71 -14.72 3.90
C LYS A 195 -0.31 -14.82 5.03
N GLY A 196 -1.15 -15.87 5.06
CA GLY A 196 -2.17 -16.05 6.11
C GLY A 196 -1.54 -16.15 7.50
N ARG A 197 -0.64 -17.11 7.67
CA ARG A 197 0.05 -17.35 8.95
C ARG A 197 0.92 -16.15 9.36
N LEU A 198 1.65 -15.58 8.43
CA LEU A 198 2.51 -14.43 8.68
C LEU A 198 1.69 -13.20 9.09
N ARG A 199 0.52 -12.99 8.49
CA ARG A 199 -0.41 -11.92 8.86
C ARG A 199 -0.83 -12.02 10.32
N GLU A 200 -1.28 -13.19 10.76
CA GLU A 200 -1.72 -13.41 12.15
C GLU A 200 -0.58 -13.12 13.14
N GLN A 201 0.61 -13.66 12.88
CA GLN A 201 1.78 -13.47 13.71
C GLN A 201 2.22 -12.01 13.80
N LEU A 202 2.36 -11.33 12.65
CA LEU A 202 2.80 -9.93 12.60
C LEU A 202 1.78 -8.97 13.20
N THR A 203 0.49 -9.24 12.98
CA THR A 203 -0.57 -8.44 13.59
C THR A 203 -0.58 -8.59 15.11
N LYS A 204 -0.41 -9.81 15.61
CA LYS A 204 -0.31 -10.06 17.05
C LYS A 204 0.89 -9.32 17.65
N ASP A 205 2.08 -9.46 17.07
CA ASP A 205 3.28 -8.79 17.56
C ASP A 205 3.12 -7.26 17.54
N TRP A 206 2.51 -6.72 16.48
CA TRP A 206 2.26 -5.29 16.37
C TRP A 206 1.30 -4.81 17.49
N ILE A 207 0.25 -5.56 17.81
CA ILE A 207 -0.65 -5.23 18.91
C ILE A 207 0.10 -5.25 20.23
N ASP A 208 0.77 -6.36 20.52
CA ASP A 208 1.35 -6.63 21.84
C ASP A 208 2.58 -5.75 22.13
N GLN A 209 3.40 -5.49 21.10
CA GLN A 209 4.71 -4.87 21.30
C GLN A 209 4.81 -3.43 20.80
N VAL A 210 3.90 -2.99 19.93
CA VAL A 210 3.92 -1.63 19.37
C VAL A 210 2.75 -0.80 19.87
N LEU A 211 1.51 -1.32 19.70
CA LEU A 211 0.30 -0.55 20.01
C LEU A 211 0.05 -0.47 21.53
N GLN A 212 0.34 -1.54 22.29
CA GLN A 212 0.15 -1.61 23.74
C GLN A 212 1.43 -1.34 24.55
N ALA A 213 2.56 -1.13 23.90
CA ALA A 213 3.80 -0.76 24.58
C ALA A 213 3.63 0.62 25.23
N LYS A 214 3.61 0.63 26.56
CA LYS A 214 3.60 1.86 27.37
C LYS A 214 4.98 2.50 27.39
#